data_399e55fb5f81eeaaac12237eb3c90f09
#
_entry.id   399e55fb5f81eeaaac12237eb3c90f09
#
_cell.length_a   1.000
_cell.length_b   1.000
_cell.length_c   1.000
_cell.angle_alpha   90.00
_cell.angle_beta   90.00
_cell.angle_gamma   90.00
#
_symmetry.space_group_name_H-M   'P 1'
#
loop_
_entity.id
_entity.type
_entity.pdbx_description
1 polymer ?
#
loop_
_entity_poly.entity_id
_entity_poly.type
_entity_poly.pdbx_seq_one_letter_code
_entity_poly.pdbx_strand_id
1 'polypeptide(L)'
;MKALMFGWEFPPHILGGLGTASFGLTRGMAMQPDMDITFCIPKPWGDEDQSFLKIVGVNQVPIVWKDVDREYVQQRVSKAGMNADQYYKYRDHIYADFSYRHVTDLGCLEFSGRYPDNLLEEINNYSIVAGVIARTEEYDIIHAHDWLTYPAGIHAKNVSGKPLVIHVHATDYDRSRGNVNPDV
;
A
#
# COMPACT_ATOMS: atom_id res chain seq x y z
N MET A 1 16.99 -14.16 0.07
CA MET A 1 16.04 -13.38 -0.76
C MET A 1 15.24 -12.48 0.17
N LYS A 2 15.15 -11.20 -0.14
CA LYS A 2 14.41 -10.20 0.66
C LYS A 2 13.08 -9.89 -0.01
N ALA A 3 11.96 -10.09 0.67
CA ALA A 3 10.61 -9.83 0.16
C ALA A 3 10.00 -8.59 0.84
N LEU A 4 9.58 -7.60 0.05
CA LEU A 4 8.76 -6.50 0.51
C LEU A 4 7.30 -6.84 0.24
N MET A 5 6.53 -7.04 1.30
CA MET A 5 5.14 -7.49 1.21
C MET A 5 4.19 -6.39 1.67
N PHE A 6 3.14 -6.17 0.90
CA PHE A 6 2.07 -5.23 1.24
C PHE A 6 0.82 -6.01 1.62
N GLY A 7 0.39 -5.89 2.88
CA GLY A 7 -0.83 -6.44 3.43
C GLY A 7 -1.74 -5.36 4.02
N TRP A 8 -2.91 -5.75 4.49
CA TRP A 8 -3.86 -4.82 5.08
C TRP A 8 -4.01 -5.00 6.57
N GLU A 9 -3.97 -6.23 7.03
CA GLU A 9 -4.12 -6.63 8.42
C GLU A 9 -3.14 -7.75 8.78
N PHE A 10 -2.80 -7.84 10.07
CA PHE A 10 -1.93 -8.90 10.60
C PHE A 10 -2.36 -9.28 12.02
N PRO A 11 -2.27 -10.57 12.40
CA PRO A 11 -2.63 -11.00 13.77
C PRO A 11 -1.82 -10.27 14.86
N PRO A 12 -2.45 -9.98 16.02
CA PRO A 12 -3.79 -10.46 16.46
C PRO A 12 -4.97 -9.61 15.96
N HIS A 13 -4.71 -8.46 15.32
CA HIS A 13 -5.74 -7.52 14.89
C HIS A 13 -6.19 -7.80 13.45
N ILE A 14 -7.03 -8.82 13.30
CA ILE A 14 -7.61 -9.21 12.02
C ILE A 14 -9.14 -9.14 12.07
N LEU A 15 -9.76 -8.80 10.95
CA LEU A 15 -11.20 -8.75 10.77
C LEU A 15 -11.70 -9.85 9.81
N GLY A 16 -10.77 -10.50 9.10
CA GLY A 16 -11.13 -11.50 8.10
C GLY A 16 -10.04 -12.53 7.84
N GLY A 17 -10.24 -13.29 6.76
CA GLY A 17 -9.33 -14.35 6.36
C GLY A 17 -8.00 -13.87 5.79
N LEU A 18 -7.93 -12.61 5.34
CA LEU A 18 -6.74 -12.04 4.70
C LEU A 18 -5.54 -12.02 5.64
N GLY A 19 -5.75 -11.54 6.87
CA GLY A 19 -4.69 -11.49 7.89
C GLY A 19 -4.22 -12.87 8.31
N THR A 20 -5.15 -13.83 8.47
CA THR A 20 -4.81 -15.22 8.77
C THR A 20 -4.00 -15.87 7.65
N ALA A 21 -4.39 -15.65 6.39
CA ALA A 21 -3.67 -16.17 5.23
C ALA A 21 -2.28 -15.56 5.10
N SER A 22 -2.17 -14.23 5.29
CA SER A 22 -0.90 -13.52 5.25
C SER A 22 0.06 -14.01 6.34
N PHE A 23 -0.44 -14.22 7.55
CA PHE A 23 0.35 -14.77 8.66
C PHE A 23 0.85 -16.19 8.36
N GLY A 24 -0.05 -17.08 7.91
CA GLY A 24 0.34 -18.44 7.57
C GLY A 24 1.38 -18.52 6.46
N LEU A 25 1.19 -17.69 5.41
CA LEU A 25 2.12 -17.61 4.30
C LEU A 25 3.49 -17.08 4.72
N THR A 26 3.53 -15.95 5.43
CA THR A 26 4.79 -15.33 5.86
C THR A 26 5.56 -16.22 6.82
N ARG A 27 4.85 -16.91 7.73
CA ARG A 27 5.46 -17.91 8.62
C ARG A 27 6.04 -19.09 7.84
N GLY A 28 5.32 -19.60 6.83
CA GLY A 28 5.82 -20.66 5.96
C GLY A 28 7.04 -20.22 5.13
N MET A 29 7.02 -19.00 4.60
CA MET A 29 8.14 -18.42 3.86
C MET A 29 9.38 -18.24 4.75
N ALA A 30 9.21 -17.76 5.98
CA ALA A 30 10.31 -17.57 6.94
C ALA A 30 10.98 -18.88 7.37
N MET A 31 10.36 -20.04 7.16
CA MET A 31 10.99 -21.34 7.36
C MET A 31 12.00 -21.70 6.25
N GLN A 32 11.99 -20.97 5.14
CA GLN A 32 12.96 -21.17 4.07
C GLN A 32 14.30 -20.51 4.45
N PRO A 33 15.43 -21.16 4.18
CA PRO A 33 16.73 -20.56 4.44
C PRO A 33 16.92 -19.28 3.61
N ASP A 34 17.52 -18.28 4.21
CA ASP A 34 17.86 -17.00 3.57
C ASP A 34 16.65 -16.16 3.08
N MET A 35 15.51 -16.32 3.74
CA MET A 35 14.31 -15.51 3.46
C MET A 35 14.15 -14.42 4.52
N ASP A 36 14.27 -13.17 4.11
CA ASP A 36 13.95 -12.00 4.92
C ASP A 36 12.63 -11.39 4.44
N ILE A 37 11.73 -11.08 5.37
CA ILE A 37 10.42 -10.54 5.05
C ILE A 37 10.21 -9.19 5.76
N THR A 38 9.96 -8.15 4.97
CA THR A 38 9.40 -6.87 5.45
C THR A 38 7.93 -6.84 5.06
N PHE A 39 7.04 -6.86 6.04
CA PHE A 39 5.59 -6.86 5.85
C PHE A 39 5.02 -5.51 6.25
N CYS A 40 4.43 -4.80 5.29
CA CYS A 40 3.84 -3.48 5.49
C CYS A 40 2.34 -3.60 5.74
N ILE A 41 1.83 -2.90 6.75
CA ILE A 41 0.39 -2.78 7.03
C ILE A 41 0.03 -1.31 7.28
N PRO A 42 -1.22 -0.89 7.02
CA PRO A 42 -1.64 0.50 7.21
C PRO A 42 -1.31 1.03 8.59
N LYS A 43 -1.63 0.27 9.64
CA LYS A 43 -1.41 0.66 11.04
C LYS A 43 -1.16 -0.58 11.91
N PRO A 44 0.05 -0.76 12.43
CA PRO A 44 0.34 -1.75 13.46
C PRO A 44 -0.17 -1.27 14.83
N TRP A 45 -0.48 -2.22 15.69
CA TRP A 45 -0.94 -1.99 17.06
C TRP A 45 0.19 -2.18 18.08
N GLY A 46 1.30 -2.79 17.65
CA GLY A 46 2.51 -2.96 18.45
C GLY A 46 2.61 -4.28 19.21
N ASP A 47 1.65 -5.17 19.01
CA ASP A 47 1.60 -6.52 19.60
C ASP A 47 1.61 -7.65 18.55
N GLU A 48 1.89 -7.30 17.27
CA GLU A 48 2.09 -8.27 16.20
C GLU A 48 3.37 -9.09 16.44
N ASP A 49 3.30 -10.40 16.13
CA ASP A 49 4.47 -11.29 16.23
C ASP A 49 5.49 -11.00 15.14
N GLN A 50 6.60 -10.38 15.53
CA GLN A 50 7.74 -10.06 14.67
C GLN A 50 8.93 -11.00 14.84
N SER A 51 8.74 -12.18 15.42
CA SER A 51 9.83 -13.15 15.66
C SER A 51 10.43 -13.72 14.37
N PHE A 52 9.73 -13.62 13.23
CA PHE A 52 10.13 -14.22 11.94
C PHE A 52 10.02 -13.26 10.75
N LEU A 53 9.62 -12.01 10.96
CA LEU A 53 9.54 -10.97 9.95
C LEU A 53 9.63 -9.57 10.59
N LYS A 54 9.87 -8.55 9.76
CA LYS A 54 9.79 -7.15 10.16
C LYS A 54 8.43 -6.58 9.77
N ILE A 55 7.68 -5.98 10.71
CA ILE A 55 6.48 -5.20 10.42
C ILE A 55 6.86 -3.73 10.19
N VAL A 56 6.32 -3.13 9.15
CA VAL A 56 6.41 -1.69 8.89
C VAL A 56 5.01 -1.09 8.92
N GLY A 57 4.78 -0.18 9.84
CA GLY A 57 3.56 0.62 9.89
C GLY A 57 3.60 1.75 8.87
N VAL A 58 2.70 1.69 7.90
CA VAL A 58 2.60 2.71 6.84
C VAL A 58 2.30 4.09 7.43
N ASN A 59 1.50 4.14 8.49
CA ASN A 59 1.19 5.35 9.27
C ASN A 59 2.39 5.94 10.04
N GLN A 60 3.52 5.23 10.08
CA GLN A 60 4.74 5.66 10.78
C GLN A 60 5.84 6.12 9.81
N VAL A 61 5.62 5.97 8.52
CA VAL A 61 6.58 6.36 7.50
C VAL A 61 6.40 7.84 7.16
N PRO A 62 7.42 8.69 7.41
CA PRO A 62 7.34 10.09 7.08
C PRO A 62 7.41 10.29 5.56
N ILE A 63 6.58 11.18 5.04
CA ILE A 63 6.56 11.57 3.62
C ILE A 63 6.98 13.03 3.48
N VAL A 64 7.76 13.30 2.45
CA VAL A 64 8.09 14.67 2.02
C VAL A 64 7.20 15.00 0.83
N TRP A 65 6.22 15.85 1.02
CA TRP A 65 5.18 16.14 0.02
C TRP A 65 5.74 16.65 -1.31
N LYS A 66 6.82 17.40 -1.29
CA LYS A 66 7.47 17.91 -2.52
C LYS A 66 7.98 16.80 -3.44
N ASP A 67 8.36 15.66 -2.87
CA ASP A 67 8.87 14.52 -3.64
C ASP A 67 7.73 13.63 -4.14
N VAL A 68 6.67 13.49 -3.35
CA VAL A 68 5.46 12.74 -3.73
C VAL A 68 4.75 13.42 -4.89
N ASP A 69 4.64 14.73 -4.90
CA ASP A 69 3.97 15.52 -5.92
C ASP A 69 4.47 15.24 -7.35
N ARG A 70 5.77 15.25 -7.55
CA ARG A 70 6.35 15.10 -8.89
C ARG A 70 6.04 13.76 -9.53
N GLU A 71 6.16 12.68 -8.79
CA GLU A 71 6.05 11.33 -9.34
C GLU A 71 4.60 10.87 -9.46
N TYR A 72 3.80 11.09 -8.45
CA TYR A 72 2.38 10.73 -8.45
C TYR A 72 1.64 11.42 -9.59
N VAL A 73 1.95 12.68 -9.79
CA VAL A 73 1.38 13.50 -10.82
C VAL A 73 1.88 13.12 -12.21
N GLN A 74 3.18 12.88 -12.40
CA GLN A 74 3.73 12.44 -13.67
C GLN A 74 3.16 11.08 -14.13
N GLN A 75 2.95 10.15 -13.20
CA GLN A 75 2.39 8.83 -13.54
C GLN A 75 0.93 8.89 -13.98
N ARG A 76 0.11 9.73 -13.35
CA ARG A 76 -1.30 9.89 -13.76
C ARG A 76 -1.46 10.66 -15.05
N VAL A 77 -0.65 11.66 -15.28
CA VAL A 77 -0.64 12.44 -16.54
C VAL A 77 -0.26 11.59 -17.73
N SER A 78 0.80 10.80 -17.62
CA SER A 78 1.25 9.93 -18.71
C SER A 78 0.24 8.83 -19.04
N LYS A 79 -0.52 8.32 -18.07
CA LYS A 79 -1.55 7.29 -18.28
C LYS A 79 -2.87 7.85 -18.81
N ALA A 80 -3.25 9.06 -18.42
CA ALA A 80 -4.54 9.64 -18.78
C ALA A 80 -4.57 10.37 -20.12
N GLY A 81 -3.43 10.50 -20.82
CA GLY A 81 -3.35 11.28 -22.07
C GLY A 81 -3.75 12.75 -21.91
N MET A 82 -3.69 13.27 -20.68
CA MET A 82 -4.09 14.63 -20.36
C MET A 82 -3.11 15.64 -20.92
N ASN A 83 -3.60 16.73 -21.47
CA ASN A 83 -2.76 17.88 -21.77
C ASN A 83 -2.41 18.67 -20.50
N ALA A 84 -1.46 19.62 -20.60
CA ALA A 84 -0.98 20.40 -19.46
C ALA A 84 -2.10 21.15 -18.70
N ASP A 85 -3.08 21.70 -19.40
CA ASP A 85 -4.18 22.48 -18.77
C ASP A 85 -5.17 21.58 -18.02
N GLN A 86 -5.47 20.40 -18.57
CA GLN A 86 -6.29 19.39 -17.90
C GLN A 86 -5.57 18.85 -16.65
N TYR A 87 -4.25 18.72 -16.74
CA TYR A 87 -3.41 18.35 -15.63
C TYR A 87 -3.43 19.37 -14.50
N TYR A 88 -3.26 20.66 -14.79
CA TYR A 88 -3.26 21.70 -13.76
C TYR A 88 -4.63 21.81 -13.06
N LYS A 89 -5.74 21.68 -13.80
CA LYS A 89 -7.09 21.62 -13.20
C LYS A 89 -7.30 20.39 -12.32
N TYR A 90 -6.80 19.24 -12.75
CA TYR A 90 -6.90 18.00 -11.96
C TYR A 90 -6.02 18.07 -10.71
N ARG A 91 -4.82 18.61 -10.85
CA ARG A 91 -3.91 18.88 -9.74
C ARG A 91 -4.57 19.79 -8.70
N ASP A 92 -5.13 20.89 -9.11
CA ASP A 92 -5.75 21.88 -8.20
C ASP A 92 -6.97 21.27 -7.46
N HIS A 93 -7.66 20.33 -8.08
CA HIS A 93 -8.74 19.56 -7.41
C HIS A 93 -8.20 18.60 -6.36
N ILE A 94 -7.14 17.87 -6.68
CA ILE A 94 -6.46 17.00 -5.72
C ILE A 94 -5.87 17.82 -4.56
N TYR A 95 -5.24 18.96 -4.85
CA TYR A 95 -4.67 19.83 -3.82
C TYR A 95 -5.75 20.48 -2.95
N ALA A 96 -6.92 20.79 -3.48
CA ALA A 96 -8.03 21.30 -2.68
C ALA A 96 -8.50 20.28 -1.64
N ASP A 97 -8.54 18.99 -1.99
CA ASP A 97 -8.85 17.91 -1.05
C ASP A 97 -7.72 17.66 -0.02
N PHE A 98 -6.46 17.84 -0.44
CA PHE A 98 -5.30 17.68 0.45
C PHE A 98 -5.01 18.90 1.32
N SER A 99 -5.34 20.11 0.88
CA SER A 99 -5.04 21.38 1.60
C SER A 99 -5.83 21.54 2.91
N TYR A 100 -6.87 20.74 3.13
CA TYR A 100 -7.63 20.72 4.38
C TYR A 100 -6.93 19.96 5.52
N ARG A 101 -5.88 19.21 5.23
CA ARG A 101 -5.09 18.54 6.27
C ARG A 101 -3.81 19.32 6.47
N HIS A 102 -3.63 19.87 7.65
CA HIS A 102 -2.41 20.56 8.07
C HIS A 102 -1.19 19.63 7.96
N VAL A 103 -0.69 19.42 6.77
CA VAL A 103 0.53 18.66 6.52
C VAL A 103 1.67 19.67 6.48
N THR A 104 2.53 19.61 7.48
CA THR A 104 3.86 20.24 7.45
C THR A 104 4.65 19.64 6.27
N ASP A 105 5.72 20.29 5.82
CA ASP A 105 6.59 19.78 4.73
C ASP A 105 7.08 18.33 4.93
N LEU A 106 6.97 17.81 6.14
CA LEU A 106 7.26 16.44 6.55
C LEU A 106 6.14 15.95 7.48
N GLY A 107 5.52 14.84 7.20
CA GLY A 107 4.46 14.26 8.02
C GLY A 107 4.13 12.83 7.70
N CYS A 108 3.40 12.16 8.58
CA CYS A 108 2.87 10.82 8.35
C CYS A 108 1.38 10.90 8.00
N LEU A 109 0.92 10.00 7.14
CA LEU A 109 -0.51 9.84 6.87
C LEU A 109 -1.17 9.00 7.97
N GLU A 110 -2.40 9.37 8.31
CA GLU A 110 -3.19 8.61 9.26
C GLU A 110 -3.94 7.46 8.55
N PHE A 111 -4.03 6.33 9.24
CA PHE A 111 -4.77 5.15 8.81
C PHE A 111 -5.62 4.62 9.96
N SER A 112 -6.79 4.11 9.65
CA SER A 112 -7.69 3.51 10.65
C SER A 112 -7.17 2.17 11.18
N GLY A 113 -6.44 1.43 10.35
CA GLY A 113 -6.05 0.04 10.59
C GLY A 113 -7.25 -0.93 10.51
N ARG A 114 -8.32 -0.52 9.84
CA ARG A 114 -9.58 -1.26 9.67
C ARG A 114 -10.10 -1.09 8.24
N TYR A 115 -11.40 -1.32 8.04
CA TYR A 115 -12.12 -1.09 6.77
C TYR A 115 -13.09 0.09 6.96
N PRO A 116 -12.63 1.34 6.89
CA PRO A 116 -13.46 2.52 7.11
C PRO A 116 -14.33 2.84 5.88
N ASP A 117 -15.28 3.77 6.06
CA ASP A 117 -16.13 4.24 4.96
C ASP A 117 -15.32 4.92 3.82
N ASN A 118 -14.17 5.53 4.15
CA ASN A 118 -13.25 6.13 3.19
C ASN A 118 -12.12 5.17 2.75
N LEU A 119 -12.39 3.87 2.65
CA LEU A 119 -11.41 2.83 2.34
C LEU A 119 -10.60 3.11 1.07
N LEU A 120 -11.23 3.60 0.02
CA LEU A 120 -10.54 3.92 -1.24
C LEU A 120 -9.50 5.06 -1.07
N GLU A 121 -9.77 6.02 -0.19
CA GLU A 121 -8.81 7.05 0.18
C GLU A 121 -7.61 6.44 0.92
N GLU A 122 -7.84 5.55 1.89
CA GLU A 122 -6.76 4.87 2.60
C GLU A 122 -5.91 4.00 1.66
N ILE A 123 -6.53 3.30 0.70
CA ILE A 123 -5.81 2.54 -0.33
C ILE A 123 -4.90 3.46 -1.18
N ASN A 124 -5.41 4.62 -1.58
CA ASN A 124 -4.62 5.60 -2.32
C ASN A 124 -3.46 6.16 -1.49
N ASN A 125 -3.73 6.52 -0.23
CA ASN A 125 -2.72 6.98 0.71
C ASN A 125 -1.64 5.91 0.95
N TYR A 126 -2.04 4.65 1.08
CA TYR A 126 -1.11 3.53 1.18
C TYR A 126 -0.20 3.43 -0.04
N SER A 127 -0.76 3.58 -1.24
CA SER A 127 0.02 3.58 -2.48
C SER A 127 1.10 4.67 -2.48
N ILE A 128 0.79 5.87 -1.99
CA ILE A 128 1.75 6.98 -1.89
C ILE A 128 2.92 6.59 -0.98
N VAL A 129 2.61 6.13 0.24
CA VAL A 129 3.64 5.75 1.21
C VAL A 129 4.45 4.54 0.75
N ALA A 130 3.83 3.59 0.05
CA ALA A 130 4.52 2.43 -0.53
C ALA A 130 5.64 2.84 -1.50
N GLY A 131 5.47 3.93 -2.25
CA GLY A 131 6.53 4.50 -3.08
C GLY A 131 7.72 5.00 -2.26
N VAL A 132 7.48 5.56 -1.07
CA VAL A 132 8.56 5.98 -0.15
C VAL A 132 9.27 4.76 0.42
N ILE A 133 8.52 3.78 0.93
CA ILE A 133 9.07 2.52 1.47
C ILE A 133 9.93 1.83 0.41
N ALA A 134 9.46 1.79 -0.83
CA ALA A 134 10.18 1.16 -1.94
C ALA A 134 11.54 1.79 -2.27
N ARG A 135 11.77 3.05 -1.87
CA ARG A 135 13.07 3.74 -2.04
C ARG A 135 14.00 3.55 -0.85
N THR A 136 13.45 3.28 0.33
CA THR A 136 14.20 3.26 1.59
C THR A 136 14.52 1.87 2.08
N GLU A 137 13.70 0.86 1.75
CA GLU A 137 13.92 -0.53 2.13
C GLU A 137 14.74 -1.29 1.07
N GLU A 138 15.51 -2.26 1.54
CA GLU A 138 16.25 -3.18 0.66
C GLU A 138 15.44 -4.45 0.43
N TYR A 139 15.14 -4.79 -0.83
CA TYR A 139 14.41 -6.01 -1.19
C TYR A 139 14.70 -6.45 -2.62
N ASP A 140 14.39 -7.71 -2.91
CA ASP A 140 14.56 -8.34 -4.21
C ASP A 140 13.26 -8.42 -4.99
N ILE A 141 12.13 -8.61 -4.27
CA ILE A 141 10.82 -8.85 -4.84
C ILE A 141 9.72 -8.12 -4.03
N ILE A 142 8.68 -7.68 -4.73
CA ILE A 142 7.48 -7.08 -4.15
C ILE A 142 6.36 -8.11 -4.18
N HIS A 143 5.56 -8.19 -3.11
CA HIS A 143 4.42 -9.08 -3.02
C HIS A 143 3.20 -8.32 -2.46
N ALA A 144 2.17 -8.13 -3.26
CA ALA A 144 0.95 -7.42 -2.87
C ALA A 144 -0.20 -8.40 -2.65
N HIS A 145 -0.85 -8.30 -1.48
CA HIS A 145 -1.89 -9.19 -1.01
C HIS A 145 -3.27 -8.57 -1.18
N ASP A 146 -4.02 -9.09 -2.12
CA ASP A 146 -5.39 -8.68 -2.44
C ASP A 146 -5.51 -7.25 -3.00
N TRP A 147 -6.68 -6.90 -3.53
CA TRP A 147 -6.97 -5.67 -4.26
C TRP A 147 -6.66 -4.40 -3.46
N LEU A 148 -6.81 -4.44 -2.14
CA LEU A 148 -6.48 -3.34 -1.23
C LEU A 148 -5.02 -2.86 -1.35
N THR A 149 -4.10 -3.74 -1.71
CA THR A 149 -2.66 -3.47 -1.74
C THR A 149 -2.07 -3.45 -3.15
N TYR A 150 -2.86 -3.78 -4.19
CA TYR A 150 -2.35 -3.74 -5.55
C TYR A 150 -1.84 -2.36 -5.98
N PRO A 151 -2.53 -1.24 -5.66
CA PRO A 151 -2.00 0.09 -5.94
C PRO A 151 -0.64 0.35 -5.28
N ALA A 152 -0.46 -0.10 -4.02
CA ALA A 152 0.82 -0.01 -3.31
C ALA A 152 1.93 -0.81 -4.01
N GLY A 153 1.64 -2.07 -4.36
CA GLY A 153 2.58 -2.93 -5.10
C GLY A 153 2.96 -2.38 -6.47
N ILE A 154 1.99 -1.86 -7.21
CA ILE A 154 2.21 -1.24 -8.53
C ILE A 154 3.09 0.00 -8.40
N HIS A 155 2.83 0.86 -7.40
CA HIS A 155 3.65 2.06 -7.18
C HIS A 155 5.07 1.68 -6.78
N ALA A 156 5.24 0.75 -5.84
CA ALA A 156 6.55 0.25 -5.44
C ALA A 156 7.34 -0.32 -6.62
N LYS A 157 6.70 -1.10 -7.50
CA LYS A 157 7.29 -1.60 -8.74
C LYS A 157 7.74 -0.47 -9.67
N ASN A 158 6.88 0.53 -9.88
CA ASN A 158 7.18 1.65 -10.78
C ASN A 158 8.39 2.46 -10.29
N VAL A 159 8.54 2.61 -8.97
CA VAL A 159 9.63 3.35 -8.34
C VAL A 159 10.94 2.57 -8.38
N SER A 160 10.89 1.26 -8.10
CA SER A 160 12.09 0.44 -7.88
C SER A 160 12.53 -0.39 -9.08
N GLY A 161 11.62 -0.65 -10.03
CA GLY A 161 11.83 -1.59 -11.11
C GLY A 161 11.87 -3.06 -10.71
N LYS A 162 11.67 -3.38 -9.41
CA LYS A 162 11.70 -4.76 -8.90
C LYS A 162 10.49 -5.56 -9.36
N PRO A 163 10.60 -6.90 -9.47
CA PRO A 163 9.48 -7.76 -9.84
C PRO A 163 8.35 -7.68 -8.79
N LEU A 164 7.10 -7.74 -9.28
CA LEU A 164 5.89 -7.70 -8.47
C LEU A 164 5.11 -8.99 -8.63
N VAL A 165 4.79 -9.62 -7.50
CA VAL A 165 3.82 -10.71 -7.38
C VAL A 165 2.51 -10.14 -6.86
N ILE A 166 1.41 -10.43 -7.55
CA ILE A 166 0.05 -10.13 -7.12
C ILE A 166 -0.57 -11.42 -6.57
N HIS A 167 -0.99 -11.37 -5.32
CA HIS A 167 -1.64 -12.49 -4.66
C HIS A 167 -3.15 -12.21 -4.52
N VAL A 168 -3.96 -12.92 -5.30
CA VAL A 168 -5.42 -12.82 -5.26
C VAL A 168 -5.93 -13.79 -4.20
N HIS A 169 -6.49 -13.28 -3.10
CA HIS A 169 -7.12 -14.11 -2.06
C HIS A 169 -8.58 -14.44 -2.38
N ALA A 170 -9.32 -13.47 -2.95
CA ALA A 170 -10.65 -13.66 -3.48
C ALA A 170 -10.96 -12.53 -4.47
N THR A 171 -11.76 -12.85 -5.49
CA THR A 171 -12.28 -11.82 -6.39
C THR A 171 -13.51 -11.15 -5.79
N ASP A 172 -13.88 -9.96 -6.28
CA ASP A 172 -15.13 -9.32 -5.86
C ASP A 172 -16.35 -10.17 -6.25
N TYR A 173 -16.27 -10.87 -7.37
CA TYR A 173 -17.30 -11.82 -7.81
C TYR A 173 -17.57 -12.91 -6.75
N ASP A 174 -16.52 -13.47 -6.16
CA ASP A 174 -16.63 -14.50 -5.11
C ASP A 174 -17.23 -13.92 -3.82
N ARG A 175 -16.81 -12.73 -3.43
CA ARG A 175 -17.26 -12.05 -2.20
C ARG A 175 -18.70 -11.59 -2.27
N SER A 176 -19.11 -11.04 -3.42
CA SER A 176 -20.42 -10.44 -3.65
C SER A 176 -21.47 -11.45 -4.15
N ARG A 177 -21.09 -12.73 -4.30
CA ARG A 177 -21.95 -13.79 -4.91
C ARG A 177 -22.47 -13.39 -6.28
N GLY A 178 -21.61 -12.77 -7.08
CA GLY A 178 -21.92 -12.36 -8.45
C GLY A 178 -22.44 -10.91 -8.60
N ASN A 179 -22.66 -10.18 -7.51
CA ASN A 179 -23.04 -8.76 -7.54
C ASN A 179 -21.79 -7.88 -7.45
N VAL A 180 -21.02 -7.85 -8.54
CA VAL A 180 -19.74 -7.15 -8.58
C VAL A 180 -19.91 -5.64 -8.37
N ASN A 181 -19.10 -5.05 -7.48
CA ASN A 181 -18.99 -3.62 -7.35
C ASN A 181 -18.08 -3.07 -8.47
N PRO A 182 -18.56 -2.17 -9.34
CA PRO A 182 -17.77 -1.63 -10.45
C PRO A 182 -16.58 -0.76 -10.01
N ASP A 183 -16.52 -0.36 -8.73
CA ASP A 183 -15.46 0.49 -8.17
C ASP A 183 -14.30 -0.30 -7.53
N VAL A 184 -14.37 -1.65 -7.55
CA VAL A 184 -13.39 -2.57 -6.93
C VAL A 184 -12.63 -3.40 -7.95
#